data_cfca1be44967b5bbe73d4c77855b5535
#
_entry.id   cfca1be44967b5bbe73d4c77855b5535
#
_cell.length_a   1.000
_cell.length_b   1.000
_cell.length_c   1.000
_cell.angle_alpha   90.00
_cell.angle_beta   90.00
_cell.angle_gamma   90.00
#
_symmetry.space_group_name_H-M   'P 1'
#
loop_
_entity.id
_entity.type
_entity.pdbx_description
1 polymer ?
#
loop_
_entity_poly.entity_id
_entity_poly.type
_entity_poly.pdbx_seq_one_letter_code
_entity_poly.pdbx_strand_id
1 'polypeptide(L)'
;MRITNNSYTPLGILAELLAYKASTAEGTARFTEKDLSNHDYLLSELRERLEAILNFFERLGCESSENQGLDDNGVDLILRFEDNGKTRRVGFQIKSNREADGAAKIAQEIKQNSPSPVIDPEDTLLKTLKRQAYEARQATKINEWWVLPCFDLKKHKKRFTAINTHFNNYLDPAWPVRVVSPQQVIGLLEMSLPEIDAVCTLLLCGDDEVLRASRHEFGSLSKVAQRLIRETFIRALDGEVDIEDRDFIDILNDEEELDVAAQLKEELESSGYVKNAYSDEYQKLDPHAFPGLCALYFEGRVRHNLDPNDAAAFMWRLLEDISPYEA
;
A
#
# COMPACT_ATOMS: atom_id res chain seq x y z
N MET A 1 19.87 3.68 -0.26
CA MET A 1 19.37 4.87 -0.98
C MET A 1 19.29 6.06 -0.04
N ARG A 2 19.35 7.27 -0.58
CA ARG A 2 19.30 8.51 0.19
C ARG A 2 17.98 9.24 -0.10
N ILE A 3 17.30 9.70 0.95
CA ILE A 3 16.13 10.58 0.80
C ILE A 3 16.62 11.93 0.26
N THR A 4 16.15 12.32 -0.91
CA THR A 4 16.49 13.59 -1.58
C THR A 4 15.33 14.58 -1.55
N ASN A 5 14.10 14.08 -1.33
CA ASN A 5 12.90 14.90 -1.26
C ASN A 5 12.29 14.91 0.15
N ASN A 6 12.68 15.91 0.94
CA ASN A 6 12.21 16.07 2.33
C ASN A 6 10.88 16.83 2.44
N SER A 7 10.23 17.14 1.32
CA SER A 7 8.95 17.87 1.33
C SER A 7 7.74 16.97 1.63
N TYR A 8 7.89 15.66 1.48
CA TYR A 8 6.81 14.72 1.76
C TYR A 8 6.73 14.38 3.26
N THR A 9 5.51 14.37 3.76
CA THR A 9 5.14 13.80 5.06
C THR A 9 4.53 12.41 4.86
N PRO A 10 4.42 11.57 5.91
CA PRO A 10 3.69 10.29 5.82
C PRO A 10 2.26 10.45 5.27
N LEU A 11 1.58 11.53 5.67
CA LEU A 11 0.24 11.84 5.14
C LEU A 11 0.27 12.25 3.67
N GLY A 12 1.30 12.98 3.25
CA GLY A 12 1.52 13.34 1.86
C GLY A 12 1.73 12.11 0.97
N ILE A 13 2.58 11.18 1.40
CA ILE A 13 2.78 9.90 0.72
C ILE A 13 1.47 9.11 0.64
N LEU A 14 0.73 9.00 1.75
CA LEU A 14 -0.57 8.32 1.73
C LEU A 14 -1.55 8.99 0.74
N ALA A 15 -1.56 10.30 0.67
CA ALA A 15 -2.40 11.03 -0.29
C ALA A 15 -2.00 10.74 -1.75
N GLU A 16 -0.71 10.64 -2.04
CA GLU A 16 -0.20 10.26 -3.37
C GLU A 16 -0.58 8.81 -3.70
N LEU A 17 -0.36 7.86 -2.79
CA LEU A 17 -0.75 6.46 -2.98
C LEU A 17 -2.26 6.30 -3.24
N LEU A 18 -3.11 7.03 -2.53
CA LEU A 18 -4.56 7.03 -2.75
C LEU A 18 -4.94 7.65 -4.11
N ALA A 19 -4.19 8.64 -4.58
CA ALA A 19 -4.42 9.25 -5.89
C ALA A 19 -3.89 8.41 -7.05
N TYR A 20 -2.94 7.55 -6.76
CA TYR A 20 -2.12 6.83 -7.70
C TYR A 20 -2.86 5.74 -8.48
N LYS A 21 -3.63 4.91 -7.81
CA LYS A 21 -4.33 3.77 -8.40
C LYS A 21 -5.78 3.75 -7.92
N ALA A 22 -6.69 4.22 -8.77
CA ALA A 22 -8.09 3.91 -8.55
C ALA A 22 -8.33 2.44 -8.90
N SER A 23 -9.01 1.70 -8.01
CA SER A 23 -9.35 0.31 -8.28
C SER A 23 -10.16 0.18 -9.58
N THR A 24 -9.72 -0.76 -10.41
CA THR A 24 -10.48 -1.19 -11.59
C THR A 24 -11.59 -2.17 -11.20
N ALA A 25 -12.45 -2.54 -12.15
CA ALA A 25 -13.44 -3.58 -11.91
C ALA A 25 -12.78 -4.96 -11.61
N GLU A 26 -11.62 -5.21 -12.21
CA GLU A 26 -10.83 -6.44 -12.00
C GLU A 26 -10.12 -6.41 -10.63
N GLY A 27 -9.54 -5.27 -10.24
CA GLY A 27 -8.94 -5.09 -8.94
C GLY A 27 -9.96 -5.25 -7.81
N THR A 28 -11.13 -4.59 -7.94
CA THR A 28 -12.21 -4.74 -6.96
C THR A 28 -12.67 -6.21 -6.83
N ALA A 29 -12.56 -7.01 -7.90
CA ALA A 29 -12.91 -8.42 -7.87
C ALA A 29 -11.94 -9.30 -7.06
N ARG A 30 -10.77 -8.80 -6.68
CA ARG A 30 -9.85 -9.48 -5.73
C ARG A 30 -10.41 -9.53 -4.32
N PHE A 31 -11.23 -8.54 -3.95
CA PHE A 31 -11.92 -8.52 -2.67
C PHE A 31 -13.29 -9.17 -2.80
N THR A 32 -13.52 -10.20 -2.02
CA THR A 32 -14.84 -10.82 -1.93
C THR A 32 -15.80 -9.89 -1.20
N GLU A 33 -17.11 -10.11 -1.38
CA GLU A 33 -18.14 -9.41 -0.58
C GLU A 33 -17.90 -9.60 0.93
N LYS A 34 -17.34 -10.75 1.33
CA LYS A 34 -17.00 -11.06 2.71
C LYS A 34 -15.86 -10.15 3.21
N ASP A 35 -14.83 -9.94 2.40
CA ASP A 35 -13.69 -9.09 2.75
C ASP A 35 -14.13 -7.63 2.91
N LEU A 36 -14.85 -7.09 1.93
CA LEU A 36 -15.38 -5.73 1.98
C LEU A 36 -16.44 -5.51 3.07
N SER A 37 -17.01 -6.58 3.62
CA SER A 37 -17.95 -6.54 4.73
C SER A 37 -17.29 -6.73 6.10
N ASN A 38 -16.02 -7.12 6.15
CA ASN A 38 -15.28 -7.37 7.37
C ASN A 38 -14.46 -6.12 7.76
N HIS A 39 -14.95 -5.36 8.74
CA HIS A 39 -14.33 -4.13 9.20
C HIS A 39 -12.91 -4.39 9.77
N ASP A 40 -12.74 -5.42 10.58
CA ASP A 40 -11.45 -5.72 11.22
C ASP A 40 -10.39 -6.13 10.19
N TYR A 41 -10.79 -6.88 9.17
CA TYR A 41 -9.92 -7.21 8.03
C TYR A 41 -9.46 -5.95 7.30
N LEU A 42 -10.40 -5.06 6.93
CA LEU A 42 -10.08 -3.81 6.24
C LEU A 42 -9.16 -2.90 7.07
N LEU A 43 -9.38 -2.87 8.38
CA LEU A 43 -8.55 -2.11 9.30
C LEU A 43 -7.12 -2.69 9.38
N SER A 44 -6.98 -4.02 9.44
CA SER A 44 -5.67 -4.69 9.43
C SER A 44 -4.90 -4.40 8.14
N GLU A 45 -5.57 -4.54 7.00
CA GLU A 45 -4.98 -4.24 5.69
C GLU A 45 -4.51 -2.78 5.56
N LEU A 46 -5.33 -1.83 6.04
CA LEU A 46 -4.94 -0.41 6.02
C LEU A 46 -3.73 -0.16 6.94
N ARG A 47 -3.73 -0.79 8.13
CA ARG A 47 -2.63 -0.65 9.09
C ARG A 47 -1.30 -1.11 8.49
N GLU A 48 -1.26 -2.28 7.87
CA GLU A 48 -0.04 -2.80 7.22
C GLU A 48 0.52 -1.82 6.19
N ARG A 49 -0.35 -1.18 5.40
CA ARG A 49 0.07 -0.20 4.39
C ARG A 49 0.57 1.09 5.00
N LEU A 50 -0.03 1.54 6.10
CA LEU A 50 0.47 2.70 6.86
C LEU A 50 1.81 2.40 7.51
N GLU A 51 2.00 1.21 8.05
CA GLU A 51 3.28 0.76 8.62
C GLU A 51 4.38 0.71 7.55
N ALA A 52 4.08 0.21 6.35
CA ALA A 52 5.02 0.26 5.24
C ALA A 52 5.45 1.70 4.91
N ILE A 53 4.50 2.65 4.83
CA ILE A 53 4.82 4.06 4.64
C ILE A 53 5.71 4.59 5.79
N LEU A 54 5.37 4.25 7.03
CA LEU A 54 6.08 4.74 8.20
C LEU A 54 7.51 4.21 8.31
N ASN A 55 7.80 3.01 7.80
CA ASN A 55 9.15 2.44 7.78
C ASN A 55 10.17 3.37 7.10
N PHE A 56 9.76 4.13 6.09
CA PHE A 56 10.61 5.16 5.47
C PHE A 56 10.81 6.39 6.35
N PHE A 57 9.90 6.63 7.28
CA PHE A 57 9.91 7.79 8.18
C PHE A 57 10.29 7.44 9.63
N GLU A 58 10.63 6.18 9.92
CA GLU A 58 10.92 5.71 11.28
C GLU A 58 11.98 6.58 11.97
N ARG A 59 13.02 6.98 11.24
CA ARG A 59 14.05 7.91 11.73
C ARG A 59 13.53 9.30 12.06
N LEU A 60 12.33 9.65 11.60
CA LEU A 60 11.68 10.93 11.87
C LEU A 60 10.72 10.85 13.05
N GLY A 61 10.69 9.74 13.78
CA GLY A 61 9.84 9.57 14.97
C GLY A 61 8.35 9.46 14.66
N CYS A 62 8.00 8.97 13.49
CA CYS A 62 6.61 8.74 13.11
C CYS A 62 6.08 7.48 13.79
N GLU A 63 4.89 7.56 14.37
CA GLU A 63 4.22 6.46 15.03
C GLU A 63 2.81 6.31 14.46
N SER A 64 2.39 5.07 14.17
CA SER A 64 0.99 4.72 14.00
C SER A 64 0.45 4.18 15.32
N SER A 65 -0.75 4.56 15.69
CA SER A 65 -1.42 3.99 16.85
C SER A 65 -2.82 3.55 16.46
N GLU A 66 -3.20 2.39 16.99
CA GLU A 66 -4.54 1.85 16.84
C GLU A 66 -5.44 2.39 17.94
N ASN A 67 -6.62 2.83 17.55
CA ASN A 67 -7.64 3.24 18.49
C ASN A 67 -8.86 2.32 18.31
N GLN A 68 -8.78 1.12 18.90
CA GLN A 68 -9.88 0.15 18.93
C GLN A 68 -10.42 0.04 20.36
N GLY A 69 -11.70 0.20 20.52
CA GLY A 69 -12.41 0.02 21.79
C GLY A 69 -13.92 0.08 21.60
N LEU A 70 -14.66 -0.26 22.65
CA LEU A 70 -16.13 -0.14 22.67
C LEU A 70 -16.59 1.33 22.49
N ASP A 71 -15.70 2.29 22.76
CA ASP A 71 -15.85 3.72 22.50
C ASP A 71 -14.70 4.20 21.62
N ASP A 72 -14.76 3.89 20.32
CA ASP A 72 -13.75 4.29 19.33
C ASP A 72 -13.72 5.81 19.07
N ASN A 73 -14.65 6.56 19.68
CA ASN A 73 -14.80 8.01 19.53
C ASN A 73 -14.79 8.47 18.06
N GLY A 74 -15.25 7.64 17.15
CA GLY A 74 -15.31 7.95 15.72
C GLY A 74 -13.98 7.89 14.99
N VAL A 75 -12.99 7.17 15.52
CA VAL A 75 -11.66 6.98 14.91
C VAL A 75 -11.24 5.52 15.06
N ASP A 76 -10.96 4.86 13.94
CA ASP A 76 -10.51 3.48 13.93
C ASP A 76 -8.98 3.38 14.02
N LEU A 77 -8.26 4.36 13.43
CA LEU A 77 -6.81 4.42 13.42
C LEU A 77 -6.31 5.86 13.51
N ILE A 78 -5.21 6.09 14.22
CA ILE A 78 -4.56 7.42 14.31
C ILE A 78 -3.15 7.33 13.75
N LEU A 79 -2.86 8.14 12.72
CA LEU A 79 -1.53 8.40 12.24
C LEU A 79 -0.95 9.61 12.96
N ARG A 80 0.18 9.41 13.64
CA ARG A 80 0.93 10.48 14.31
C ARG A 80 2.29 10.65 13.66
N PHE A 81 2.65 11.89 13.34
CA PHE A 81 3.96 12.22 12.77
C PHE A 81 4.36 13.66 13.09
N GLU A 82 5.65 13.97 12.93
CA GLU A 82 6.16 15.33 13.07
C GLU A 82 6.14 16.04 11.72
N ASP A 83 5.60 17.27 11.72
CA ASP A 83 5.56 18.15 10.56
C ASP A 83 6.03 19.55 10.97
N ASN A 84 7.19 19.96 10.47
CA ASN A 84 7.82 21.24 10.79
C ASN A 84 7.94 21.51 12.31
N GLY A 85 8.33 20.49 13.08
CA GLY A 85 8.52 20.55 14.53
C GLY A 85 7.21 20.58 15.32
N LYS A 86 6.09 20.23 14.68
CA LYS A 86 4.78 20.09 15.34
C LYS A 86 4.24 18.68 15.15
N THR A 87 3.81 18.08 16.23
CA THR A 87 3.12 16.79 16.16
C THR A 87 1.76 16.95 15.45
N ARG A 88 1.59 16.22 14.37
CA ARG A 88 0.32 16.09 13.64
C ARG A 88 -0.33 14.75 14.01
N ARG A 89 -1.65 14.76 14.12
CA ARG A 89 -2.46 13.57 14.37
C ARG A 89 -3.62 13.54 13.40
N VAL A 90 -3.70 12.49 12.59
CA VAL A 90 -4.78 12.30 11.60
C VAL A 90 -5.57 11.07 11.99
N GLY A 91 -6.86 11.23 12.17
CA GLY A 91 -7.77 10.12 12.48
C GLY A 91 -8.38 9.55 11.21
N PHE A 92 -8.42 8.24 11.10
CA PHE A 92 -9.07 7.52 10.00
C PHE A 92 -10.30 6.79 10.50
N GLN A 93 -11.37 6.89 9.74
CA GLN A 93 -12.63 6.17 9.95
C GLN A 93 -12.95 5.31 8.74
N ILE A 94 -12.90 4.00 8.90
CA ILE A 94 -13.21 3.03 7.85
C ILE A 94 -14.70 2.75 7.82
N LYS A 95 -15.26 2.50 6.64
CA LYS A 95 -16.65 2.09 6.46
C LYS A 95 -16.75 0.93 5.47
N SER A 96 -17.16 -0.21 5.97
CA SER A 96 -17.35 -1.46 5.22
C SER A 96 -18.70 -1.52 4.49
N ASN A 97 -18.84 -2.50 3.59
CA ASN A 97 -20.12 -2.85 2.96
C ASN A 97 -21.20 -3.17 4.01
N ARG A 98 -20.85 -3.92 5.06
CA ARG A 98 -21.78 -4.30 6.12
C ARG A 98 -22.38 -3.08 6.83
N GLU A 99 -21.58 -2.07 7.12
CA GLU A 99 -22.06 -0.83 7.76
C GLU A 99 -22.94 -0.03 6.79
N ALA A 100 -22.57 0.02 5.52
CA ALA A 100 -23.39 0.63 4.48
C ALA A 100 -24.73 -0.12 4.28
N ASP A 101 -24.75 -1.46 4.31
CA ASP A 101 -25.97 -2.29 4.21
C ASP A 101 -26.80 -2.24 5.48
N GLY A 102 -26.17 -2.26 6.67
CA GLY A 102 -26.87 -2.20 7.95
C GLY A 102 -27.71 -0.96 8.10
N ALA A 103 -27.19 0.18 7.66
CA ALA A 103 -27.94 1.42 7.58
C ALA A 103 -29.19 1.30 6.67
N ALA A 104 -29.16 0.49 5.62
CA ALA A 104 -30.31 0.24 4.74
C ALA A 104 -31.38 -0.63 5.39
N LYS A 105 -30.98 -1.68 6.11
CA LYS A 105 -31.93 -2.61 6.77
C LYS A 105 -32.71 -1.91 7.87
N ILE A 106 -32.02 -1.18 8.73
CA ILE A 106 -32.67 -0.40 9.81
C ILE A 106 -33.68 0.59 9.24
N ALA A 107 -33.36 1.26 8.16
CA ALA A 107 -34.26 2.21 7.53
C ALA A 107 -35.45 1.55 6.83
N GLN A 108 -35.32 0.31 6.33
CA GLN A 108 -36.43 -0.46 5.79
C GLN A 108 -37.38 -0.94 6.90
N GLU A 109 -36.85 -1.37 8.04
CA GLU A 109 -37.63 -1.79 9.20
C GLU A 109 -38.43 -0.61 9.81
N ILE A 110 -37.83 0.58 9.86
CA ILE A 110 -38.51 1.80 10.29
C ILE A 110 -39.64 2.18 9.30
N LYS A 111 -39.43 2.04 7.99
CA LYS A 111 -40.48 2.29 6.99
C LYS A 111 -41.67 1.36 7.10
N GLN A 112 -41.45 0.11 7.44
CA GLN A 112 -42.51 -0.91 7.57
C GLN A 112 -43.33 -0.73 8.83
N ASN A 113 -42.78 -0.15 9.89
CA ASN A 113 -43.36 -0.10 11.22
C ASN A 113 -43.89 1.28 11.65
N SER A 114 -43.77 2.32 10.81
CA SER A 114 -44.20 3.68 11.19
C SER A 114 -44.87 4.45 10.03
N PRO A 115 -46.07 5.01 10.23
CA PRO A 115 -46.74 5.88 9.25
C PRO A 115 -46.20 7.32 9.21
N SER A 116 -45.09 7.62 9.87
CA SER A 116 -44.49 8.98 9.98
C SER A 116 -43.37 9.22 8.95
N PRO A 117 -42.99 10.48 8.70
CA PRO A 117 -42.27 10.86 7.48
C PRO A 117 -41.00 10.04 7.26
N VAL A 118 -40.89 9.59 6.05
CA VAL A 118 -39.83 8.77 5.49
C VAL A 118 -38.45 9.32 5.88
N ILE A 119 -37.81 8.68 6.87
CA ILE A 119 -36.38 8.84 7.07
C ILE A 119 -35.71 8.16 5.87
N ASP A 120 -35.04 8.94 5.05
CA ASP A 120 -34.32 8.41 3.90
C ASP A 120 -33.26 7.39 4.41
N PRO A 121 -33.24 6.14 3.88
CA PRO A 121 -32.22 5.16 4.23
C PRO A 121 -30.79 5.69 4.07
N GLU A 122 -30.60 6.61 3.13
CA GLU A 122 -29.30 7.24 2.87
C GLU A 122 -28.82 8.13 4.03
N ASP A 123 -29.72 8.58 4.88
CA ASP A 123 -29.43 9.48 5.98
C ASP A 123 -28.82 8.78 7.22
N THR A 124 -28.97 7.46 7.37
CA THR A 124 -28.50 6.75 8.57
C THR A 124 -26.98 6.66 8.65
N LEU A 125 -26.29 6.30 7.57
CA LEU A 125 -24.82 6.24 7.55
C LEU A 125 -24.22 7.64 7.65
N LEU A 126 -24.80 8.63 6.96
CA LEU A 126 -24.38 10.01 7.06
C LEU A 126 -24.59 10.57 8.46
N LYS A 127 -25.70 10.27 9.13
CA LYS A 127 -25.94 10.67 10.53
C LYS A 127 -24.91 10.04 11.46
N THR A 128 -24.58 8.78 11.27
CA THR A 128 -23.55 8.10 12.05
C THR A 128 -22.20 8.79 11.86
N LEU A 129 -21.80 9.06 10.62
CA LEU A 129 -20.54 9.75 10.34
C LEU A 129 -20.50 11.17 10.89
N LYS A 130 -21.61 11.91 10.86
CA LYS A 130 -21.69 13.24 11.51
C LYS A 130 -21.46 13.18 13.02
N ARG A 131 -22.07 12.19 13.68
CA ARG A 131 -21.87 11.95 15.10
C ARG A 131 -20.41 11.57 15.38
N GLN A 132 -19.86 10.63 14.62
CA GLN A 132 -18.47 10.18 14.74
C GLN A 132 -17.47 11.34 14.50
N ALA A 133 -17.72 12.19 13.51
CA ALA A 133 -16.90 13.38 13.27
C ALA A 133 -16.90 14.33 14.49
N TYR A 134 -18.05 14.52 15.10
CA TYR A 134 -18.17 15.33 16.31
C TYR A 134 -17.42 14.71 17.50
N GLU A 135 -17.61 13.41 17.74
CA GLU A 135 -16.93 12.63 18.78
C GLU A 135 -15.42 12.67 18.59
N ALA A 136 -14.92 12.40 17.38
CA ALA A 136 -13.51 12.44 17.02
C ALA A 136 -12.88 13.81 17.31
N ARG A 137 -13.57 14.88 16.98
CA ARG A 137 -13.10 16.26 17.25
C ARG A 137 -12.97 16.56 18.73
N GLN A 138 -13.87 16.03 19.56
CA GLN A 138 -13.90 16.32 20.99
C GLN A 138 -12.98 15.45 21.82
N ALA A 139 -12.88 14.16 21.47
CA ALA A 139 -12.24 13.16 22.33
C ALA A 139 -10.78 12.86 21.98
N THR A 140 -10.41 12.87 20.69
CA THR A 140 -9.13 12.26 20.24
C THR A 140 -7.99 13.23 20.01
N LYS A 141 -8.21 14.55 20.14
CA LYS A 141 -7.19 15.60 19.87
C LYS A 141 -6.51 15.45 18.50
N ILE A 142 -7.23 14.92 17.50
CA ILE A 142 -6.75 14.85 16.13
C ILE A 142 -6.80 16.23 15.46
N ASN A 143 -5.89 16.46 14.53
CA ASN A 143 -5.82 17.71 13.76
C ASN A 143 -6.67 17.65 12.50
N GLU A 144 -6.90 16.45 11.98
CA GLU A 144 -7.58 16.18 10.72
C GLU A 144 -8.29 14.82 10.79
N TRP A 145 -9.40 14.66 10.10
CA TRP A 145 -10.19 13.44 10.10
C TRP A 145 -10.51 12.97 8.67
N TRP A 146 -10.21 11.71 8.37
CA TRP A 146 -10.44 11.12 7.06
C TRP A 146 -11.44 9.98 7.13
N VAL A 147 -12.42 10.01 6.24
CA VAL A 147 -13.37 8.92 6.03
C VAL A 147 -12.89 8.09 4.86
N LEU A 148 -12.68 6.80 5.10
CA LEU A 148 -12.19 5.81 4.14
C LEU A 148 -13.29 4.78 3.84
N PRO A 149 -14.21 5.04 2.91
CA PRO A 149 -15.24 4.10 2.54
C PRO A 149 -14.64 2.93 1.74
N CYS A 150 -14.74 1.72 2.26
CA CYS A 150 -14.28 0.47 1.63
C CYS A 150 -15.48 -0.37 1.13
N PHE A 151 -16.44 0.26 0.48
CA PHE A 151 -17.64 -0.42 0.03
C PHE A 151 -17.84 -0.35 -1.50
N ASP A 152 -18.65 -1.26 -2.04
CA ASP A 152 -18.96 -1.28 -3.47
C ASP A 152 -19.67 0.02 -3.90
N LEU A 153 -18.93 0.84 -4.65
CA LEU A 153 -19.45 2.11 -5.15
C LEU A 153 -20.66 1.95 -6.07
N LYS A 154 -20.76 0.85 -6.86
CA LYS A 154 -21.92 0.61 -7.72
C LYS A 154 -23.18 0.45 -6.90
N LYS A 155 -23.08 -0.30 -5.80
CA LYS A 155 -24.19 -0.58 -4.88
C LYS A 155 -24.55 0.63 -4.02
N HIS A 156 -23.56 1.42 -3.59
CA HIS A 156 -23.72 2.48 -2.60
C HIS A 156 -23.46 3.91 -3.14
N LYS A 157 -23.52 4.12 -4.47
CA LYS A 157 -23.20 5.40 -5.13
C LYS A 157 -23.91 6.60 -4.51
N LYS A 158 -25.22 6.48 -4.27
CA LYS A 158 -26.02 7.59 -3.71
C LYS A 158 -25.57 7.96 -2.29
N ARG A 159 -25.24 6.96 -1.45
CA ARG A 159 -24.73 7.17 -0.10
C ARG A 159 -23.38 7.87 -0.11
N PHE A 160 -22.47 7.38 -0.94
CA PHE A 160 -21.17 8.02 -1.13
C PHE A 160 -21.34 9.47 -1.56
N THR A 161 -22.21 9.76 -2.53
CA THR A 161 -22.47 11.12 -2.99
C THR A 161 -23.00 12.01 -1.84
N ALA A 162 -23.92 11.51 -1.02
CA ALA A 162 -24.45 12.27 0.13
C ALA A 162 -23.37 12.57 1.17
N ILE A 163 -22.53 11.58 1.50
CA ILE A 163 -21.40 11.74 2.44
C ILE A 163 -20.39 12.75 1.88
N ASN A 164 -19.96 12.55 0.66
CA ASN A 164 -18.96 13.40 0.00
C ASN A 164 -19.44 14.85 -0.13
N THR A 165 -20.68 15.06 -0.56
CA THR A 165 -21.27 16.39 -0.66
C THR A 165 -21.36 17.07 0.69
N HIS A 166 -21.77 16.34 1.74
CA HIS A 166 -21.89 16.95 3.07
C HIS A 166 -20.52 17.39 3.61
N PHE A 167 -19.52 16.51 3.60
CA PHE A 167 -18.22 16.80 4.19
C PHE A 167 -17.36 17.73 3.34
N ASN A 168 -17.50 17.74 2.00
CA ASN A 168 -16.86 18.75 1.17
C ASN A 168 -17.40 20.17 1.40
N ASN A 169 -18.63 20.29 1.87
CA ASN A 169 -19.21 21.57 2.27
C ASN A 169 -18.91 21.94 3.74
N TYR A 170 -18.27 21.04 4.49
CA TYR A 170 -17.85 21.29 5.86
C TYR A 170 -16.48 21.97 5.87
N LEU A 171 -16.51 23.29 5.71
CA LEU A 171 -15.32 24.12 5.59
C LEU A 171 -14.89 24.69 6.95
N ASP A 172 -14.42 23.84 7.86
CA ASP A 172 -13.68 24.31 9.02
C ASP A 172 -12.17 24.13 8.78
N PRO A 173 -11.44 25.19 8.39
CA PRO A 173 -10.01 25.08 8.11
C PRO A 173 -9.18 24.72 9.36
N ALA A 174 -9.72 24.91 10.55
CA ALA A 174 -9.07 24.54 11.81
C ALA A 174 -9.20 23.03 12.10
N TRP A 175 -10.11 22.33 11.44
CA TRP A 175 -10.30 20.89 11.57
C TRP A 175 -10.77 20.26 10.25
N PRO A 176 -9.83 20.03 9.32
CA PRO A 176 -10.15 19.48 8.00
C PRO A 176 -10.80 18.10 8.09
N VAL A 177 -11.80 17.88 7.25
CA VAL A 177 -12.39 16.56 7.00
C VAL A 177 -12.18 16.19 5.55
N ARG A 178 -11.66 14.99 5.30
CA ARG A 178 -11.46 14.45 3.95
C ARG A 178 -12.27 13.17 3.77
N VAL A 179 -13.02 13.09 2.69
CA VAL A 179 -13.69 11.85 2.26
C VAL A 179 -12.96 11.33 1.04
N VAL A 180 -12.38 10.15 1.18
CA VAL A 180 -11.66 9.48 0.09
C VAL A 180 -12.65 8.67 -0.76
N SER A 181 -12.45 8.59 -2.05
CA SER A 181 -13.29 7.77 -2.92
C SER A 181 -13.11 6.27 -2.59
N PRO A 182 -14.18 5.45 -2.56
CA PRO A 182 -14.06 4.02 -2.33
C PRO A 182 -13.09 3.34 -3.30
N GLN A 183 -13.06 3.76 -4.55
CA GLN A 183 -12.14 3.23 -5.55
C GLN A 183 -10.67 3.52 -5.23
N GLN A 184 -10.37 4.68 -4.68
CA GLN A 184 -9.02 5.03 -4.24
C GLN A 184 -8.61 4.21 -3.01
N VAL A 185 -9.52 4.04 -2.04
CA VAL A 185 -9.23 3.21 -0.86
C VAL A 185 -9.00 1.76 -1.26
N ILE A 186 -9.89 1.18 -2.06
CA ILE A 186 -9.73 -0.19 -2.55
C ILE A 186 -8.44 -0.31 -3.39
N GLY A 187 -8.12 0.69 -4.23
CA GLY A 187 -6.87 0.73 -4.98
C GLY A 187 -5.64 0.68 -4.09
N LEU A 188 -5.62 1.39 -2.97
CA LEU A 188 -4.56 1.31 -1.98
C LEU A 188 -4.48 -0.10 -1.35
N LEU A 189 -5.63 -0.70 -1.01
CA LEU A 189 -5.67 -2.04 -0.43
C LEU A 189 -5.27 -3.14 -1.43
N GLU A 190 -5.39 -2.90 -2.73
CA GLU A 190 -4.91 -3.80 -3.80
C GLU A 190 -3.41 -3.76 -3.99
N MET A 191 -2.74 -2.68 -3.56
CA MET A 191 -1.29 -2.57 -3.68
C MET A 191 -0.62 -3.58 -2.76
N SER A 192 0.35 -4.32 -3.28
CA SER A 192 1.23 -5.14 -2.45
C SER A 192 2.14 -4.25 -1.60
N LEU A 193 2.65 -4.78 -0.48
CA LEU A 193 3.62 -4.04 0.32
C LEU A 193 4.88 -3.66 -0.48
N PRO A 194 5.44 -4.56 -1.34
CA PRO A 194 6.51 -4.17 -2.26
C PRO A 194 6.20 -2.97 -3.15
N GLU A 195 4.99 -2.94 -3.69
CA GLU A 195 4.55 -1.82 -4.54
C GLU A 195 4.48 -0.50 -3.76
N ILE A 196 3.99 -0.54 -2.52
CA ILE A 196 3.96 0.63 -1.64
C ILE A 196 5.38 1.11 -1.33
N ASP A 197 6.27 0.21 -0.94
CA ASP A 197 7.66 0.52 -0.64
C ASP A 197 8.37 1.13 -1.85
N ALA A 198 8.15 0.58 -3.04
CA ALA A 198 8.72 1.08 -4.27
C ALA A 198 8.22 2.50 -4.61
N VAL A 199 6.91 2.75 -4.48
CA VAL A 199 6.35 4.09 -4.72
C VAL A 199 6.84 5.10 -3.69
N CYS A 200 6.90 4.72 -2.40
CA CYS A 200 7.50 5.55 -1.36
C CYS A 200 8.96 5.90 -1.70
N THR A 201 9.71 4.92 -2.18
CA THR A 201 11.10 5.11 -2.60
C THR A 201 11.21 6.10 -3.76
N LEU A 202 10.39 5.94 -4.82
CA LEU A 202 10.35 6.85 -5.96
C LEU A 202 10.04 8.30 -5.54
N LEU A 203 9.08 8.47 -4.64
CA LEU A 203 8.67 9.80 -4.17
C LEU A 203 9.73 10.46 -3.27
N LEU A 204 10.40 9.69 -2.43
CA LEU A 204 11.35 10.21 -1.44
C LEU A 204 12.78 10.31 -1.98
N CYS A 205 13.20 9.39 -2.85
CA CYS A 205 14.58 9.36 -3.34
C CYS A 205 14.76 10.04 -4.70
N GLY A 206 13.71 10.05 -5.53
CA GLY A 206 13.78 10.57 -6.91
C GLY A 206 14.45 9.59 -7.88
N ASP A 207 14.22 9.81 -9.17
CA ASP A 207 14.55 8.86 -10.24
C ASP A 207 16.06 8.62 -10.38
N ASP A 208 16.88 9.66 -10.31
CA ASP A 208 18.35 9.53 -10.44
C ASP A 208 18.95 8.69 -9.31
N GLU A 209 18.46 8.86 -8.09
CA GLU A 209 18.92 8.10 -6.93
C GLU A 209 18.45 6.63 -7.01
N VAL A 210 17.23 6.40 -7.47
CA VAL A 210 16.68 5.05 -7.69
C VAL A 210 17.51 4.33 -8.76
N LEU A 211 17.75 4.97 -9.90
CA LEU A 211 18.55 4.38 -10.97
C LEU A 211 20.00 4.09 -10.52
N ARG A 212 20.61 5.02 -9.78
CA ARG A 212 21.95 4.84 -9.22
C ARG A 212 22.00 3.66 -8.25
N ALA A 213 21.01 3.55 -7.36
CA ALA A 213 20.91 2.45 -6.40
C ALA A 213 20.70 1.11 -7.10
N SER A 214 19.80 1.04 -8.07
CA SER A 214 19.53 -0.17 -8.86
C SER A 214 20.77 -0.66 -9.59
N ARG A 215 21.52 0.25 -10.21
CA ARG A 215 22.79 -0.06 -10.88
C ARG A 215 23.83 -0.58 -9.90
N HIS A 216 23.92 0.00 -8.72
CA HIS A 216 24.84 -0.47 -7.69
C HIS A 216 24.42 -1.85 -7.15
N GLU A 217 23.15 -2.04 -6.81
CA GLU A 217 22.61 -3.31 -6.32
C GLU A 217 22.89 -4.44 -7.33
N PHE A 218 22.51 -4.25 -8.58
CA PHE A 218 22.68 -5.24 -9.62
C PHE A 218 24.13 -5.40 -10.06
N GLY A 219 24.86 -4.31 -10.21
CA GLY A 219 26.26 -4.30 -10.67
C GLY A 219 27.26 -4.85 -9.66
N SER A 220 26.91 -4.88 -8.36
CA SER A 220 27.76 -5.46 -7.31
C SER A 220 27.73 -6.99 -7.31
N LEU A 221 26.80 -7.60 -8.02
CA LEU A 221 26.62 -9.05 -8.07
C LEU A 221 27.49 -9.70 -9.16
N SER A 222 27.88 -10.93 -8.93
CA SER A 222 28.52 -11.76 -9.96
C SER A 222 27.61 -11.94 -11.18
N LYS A 223 28.18 -12.27 -12.33
CA LYS A 223 27.40 -12.49 -13.56
C LYS A 223 26.39 -13.62 -13.43
N VAL A 224 26.72 -14.63 -12.64
CA VAL A 224 25.85 -15.76 -12.36
C VAL A 224 24.68 -15.33 -11.47
N ALA A 225 24.95 -14.57 -10.41
CA ALA A 225 23.91 -14.00 -9.56
C ALA A 225 22.98 -13.04 -10.33
N GLN A 226 23.54 -12.20 -11.19
CA GLN A 226 22.75 -11.32 -12.07
C GLN A 226 21.81 -12.12 -12.98
N ARG A 227 22.26 -13.26 -13.54
CA ARG A 227 21.42 -14.13 -14.36
C ARG A 227 20.27 -14.71 -13.56
N LEU A 228 20.54 -15.28 -12.38
CA LEU A 228 19.50 -15.84 -11.51
C LEU A 228 18.46 -14.78 -11.10
N ILE A 229 18.91 -13.60 -10.71
CA ILE A 229 18.00 -12.49 -10.35
C ILE A 229 17.13 -12.09 -11.53
N ARG A 230 17.65 -12.04 -12.76
CA ARG A 230 16.85 -11.73 -13.96
C ARG A 230 15.69 -12.72 -14.14
N GLU A 231 15.90 -13.99 -13.85
CA GLU A 231 14.91 -15.04 -14.02
C GLU A 231 13.89 -15.11 -12.87
N THR A 232 14.31 -14.79 -11.65
CA THR A 232 13.48 -14.99 -10.45
C THR A 232 12.86 -13.73 -9.87
N PHE A 233 13.46 -12.57 -10.08
CA PHE A 233 13.09 -11.33 -9.40
C PHE A 233 11.64 -10.91 -9.66
N ILE A 234 11.20 -10.94 -10.92
CA ILE A 234 9.82 -10.57 -11.27
C ILE A 234 8.83 -11.58 -10.72
N ARG A 235 9.14 -12.87 -10.80
CA ARG A 235 8.33 -13.95 -10.22
C ARG A 235 8.19 -13.77 -8.71
N ALA A 236 9.28 -13.39 -8.02
CA ALA A 236 9.27 -13.10 -6.60
C ALA A 236 8.41 -11.87 -6.25
N LEU A 237 8.43 -10.83 -7.08
CA LEU A 237 7.54 -9.66 -6.92
C LEU A 237 6.07 -10.00 -7.15
N ASP A 238 5.77 -10.96 -8.01
CA ASP A 238 4.41 -11.45 -8.31
C ASP A 238 3.91 -12.48 -7.27
N GLY A 239 4.72 -12.82 -6.27
CA GLY A 239 4.35 -13.67 -5.14
C GLY A 239 4.87 -15.12 -5.23
N GLU A 240 5.67 -15.48 -6.23
CA GLU A 240 6.38 -16.75 -6.28
C GLU A 240 7.65 -16.66 -5.41
N VAL A 241 7.47 -16.78 -4.12
CA VAL A 241 8.55 -16.52 -3.15
C VAL A 241 9.43 -17.72 -2.84
N ASP A 242 9.07 -18.92 -3.28
CA ASP A 242 9.81 -20.14 -3.01
C ASP A 242 10.49 -20.64 -4.29
N ILE A 243 11.78 -20.95 -4.19
CA ILE A 243 12.58 -21.56 -5.25
C ILE A 243 13.17 -22.88 -4.73
N GLU A 244 13.07 -23.97 -5.50
CA GLU A 244 13.69 -25.23 -5.15
C GLU A 244 15.19 -25.19 -5.42
N ASP A 245 16.01 -25.89 -4.63
CA ASP A 245 17.47 -25.96 -4.82
C ASP A 245 17.83 -26.47 -6.23
N ARG A 246 17.00 -27.34 -6.81
CA ARG A 246 17.22 -27.81 -8.21
C ARG A 246 17.12 -26.68 -9.25
N ASP A 247 16.27 -25.67 -9.01
CA ASP A 247 16.11 -24.54 -9.94
C ASP A 247 17.40 -23.71 -9.98
N PHE A 248 18.14 -23.60 -8.85
CA PHE A 248 19.48 -23.01 -8.85
C PHE A 248 20.45 -23.81 -9.73
N ILE A 249 20.37 -25.15 -9.64
CA ILE A 249 21.20 -26.06 -10.43
C ILE A 249 20.80 -25.96 -11.92
N ASP A 250 19.51 -25.93 -12.24
CA ASP A 250 19.04 -25.86 -13.63
C ASP A 250 19.40 -24.53 -14.31
N ILE A 251 19.36 -23.41 -13.58
CA ILE A 251 19.82 -22.11 -14.06
C ILE A 251 21.33 -22.10 -14.30
N LEU A 252 22.08 -22.89 -13.52
CA LEU A 252 23.54 -23.03 -13.63
C LEU A 252 23.98 -24.09 -14.63
N ASN A 253 23.14 -25.09 -14.92
CA ASN A 253 23.48 -26.33 -15.61
C ASN A 253 23.91 -26.19 -17.08
N ASP A 254 23.89 -24.98 -17.65
CA ASP A 254 24.39 -24.86 -19.01
C ASP A 254 25.91 -24.95 -19.13
N GLU A 255 26.70 -24.79 -18.02
CA GLU A 255 28.18 -24.93 -18.14
C GLU A 255 28.99 -25.03 -16.82
N GLU A 256 28.42 -25.07 -15.56
CA GLU A 256 29.28 -24.83 -14.39
C GLU A 256 29.15 -25.84 -13.22
N GLU A 257 30.30 -26.04 -12.54
CA GLU A 257 30.54 -27.02 -11.47
C GLU A 257 29.77 -26.72 -10.16
N LEU A 258 29.54 -27.74 -9.33
CA LEU A 258 28.84 -27.67 -8.02
C LEU A 258 29.42 -26.60 -7.07
N ASP A 259 30.69 -26.25 -7.19
CA ASP A 259 31.33 -25.21 -6.38
C ASP A 259 30.78 -23.81 -6.68
N VAL A 260 30.31 -23.55 -7.91
CA VAL A 260 29.71 -22.27 -8.31
C VAL A 260 28.32 -22.12 -7.70
N ALA A 261 27.55 -23.20 -7.58
CA ALA A 261 26.23 -23.17 -6.94
C ALA A 261 26.33 -22.79 -5.45
N ALA A 262 27.32 -23.31 -4.73
CA ALA A 262 27.53 -22.96 -3.32
C ALA A 262 27.96 -21.50 -3.14
N GLN A 263 28.85 -20.99 -4.01
CA GLN A 263 29.26 -19.58 -3.99
C GLN A 263 28.12 -18.65 -4.34
N LEU A 264 27.29 -19.00 -5.33
CA LEU A 264 26.09 -18.25 -5.72
C LEU A 264 25.10 -18.14 -4.54
N LYS A 265 24.85 -19.27 -3.86
CA LYS A 265 23.96 -19.30 -2.71
C LYS A 265 24.47 -18.38 -1.58
N GLU A 266 25.76 -18.47 -1.23
CA GLU A 266 26.39 -17.63 -0.23
C GLU A 266 26.32 -16.14 -0.62
N GLU A 267 26.55 -15.79 -1.88
CA GLU A 267 26.43 -14.42 -2.38
C GLU A 267 24.98 -13.89 -2.24
N LEU A 268 23.99 -14.68 -2.63
CA LEU A 268 22.59 -14.28 -2.57
C LEU A 268 22.03 -14.25 -1.13
N GLU A 269 22.50 -15.13 -0.24
CA GLU A 269 22.22 -15.07 1.19
C GLU A 269 22.83 -13.81 1.83
N SER A 270 24.07 -13.49 1.49
CA SER A 270 24.75 -12.28 1.98
C SER A 270 24.09 -10.99 1.50
N SER A 271 23.52 -10.99 0.30
CA SER A 271 22.73 -9.88 -0.20
C SER A 271 21.33 -9.76 0.42
N GLY A 272 20.88 -10.80 1.14
CA GLY A 272 19.55 -10.91 1.73
C GLY A 272 18.45 -11.29 0.73
N TYR A 273 18.79 -11.54 -0.54
CA TYR A 273 17.81 -11.93 -1.57
C TYR A 273 17.31 -13.35 -1.38
N VAL A 274 18.18 -14.25 -0.93
CA VAL A 274 17.82 -15.62 -0.59
C VAL A 274 17.84 -15.76 0.92
N LYS A 275 16.80 -16.35 1.48
CA LYS A 275 16.67 -16.69 2.90
C LYS A 275 16.40 -18.17 3.04
N ASN A 276 17.02 -18.82 4.03
CA ASN A 276 16.74 -20.21 4.32
C ASN A 276 15.26 -20.39 4.63
N ALA A 277 14.60 -21.28 3.89
CA ALA A 277 13.25 -21.71 4.16
C ALA A 277 13.23 -22.75 5.30
N TYR A 278 12.04 -23.14 5.75
CA TYR A 278 11.85 -24.13 6.82
C TYR A 278 12.28 -25.56 6.47
N SER A 279 12.69 -25.83 5.22
CA SER A 279 13.27 -27.09 4.78
C SER A 279 14.53 -26.84 3.95
N ASP A 280 15.50 -27.77 4.00
CA ASP A 280 16.78 -27.68 3.27
C ASP A 280 16.62 -27.70 1.74
N GLU A 281 15.44 -28.04 1.23
CA GLU A 281 15.15 -28.19 -0.20
C GLU A 281 14.57 -26.92 -0.85
N TYR A 282 14.12 -25.93 -0.05
CA TYR A 282 13.49 -24.71 -0.53
C TYR A 282 14.18 -23.46 0.02
N GLN A 283 14.41 -22.53 -0.86
CA GLN A 283 14.91 -21.20 -0.50
C GLN A 283 13.82 -20.17 -0.70
N LYS A 284 13.72 -19.22 0.21
CA LYS A 284 12.78 -18.11 0.10
C LYS A 284 13.44 -16.91 -0.55
N LEU A 285 12.81 -16.40 -1.62
CA LEU A 285 13.25 -15.18 -2.29
C LEU A 285 12.66 -13.93 -1.62
N ASP A 286 13.50 -12.93 -1.39
CA ASP A 286 13.08 -11.63 -0.87
C ASP A 286 13.51 -10.50 -1.81
N PRO A 287 12.62 -10.08 -2.73
CA PRO A 287 12.94 -9.01 -3.67
C PRO A 287 13.18 -7.66 -2.99
N HIS A 288 12.74 -7.49 -1.73
CA HIS A 288 13.01 -6.27 -0.94
C HIS A 288 14.48 -6.07 -0.56
N ALA A 289 15.29 -7.09 -0.70
CA ALA A 289 16.74 -6.96 -0.58
C ALA A 289 17.32 -5.95 -1.58
N PHE A 290 16.61 -5.72 -2.70
CA PHE A 290 16.99 -4.80 -3.76
C PHE A 290 15.92 -3.70 -3.96
N PRO A 291 15.82 -2.76 -3.02
CA PRO A 291 14.78 -1.72 -3.06
C PRO A 291 14.89 -0.79 -4.29
N GLY A 292 16.08 -0.59 -4.83
CA GLY A 292 16.27 0.16 -6.07
C GLY A 292 15.68 -0.58 -7.28
N LEU A 293 15.96 -1.88 -7.42
CA LEU A 293 15.39 -2.71 -8.48
C LEU A 293 13.85 -2.76 -8.37
N CYS A 294 13.32 -2.94 -7.16
CA CYS A 294 11.87 -2.88 -6.92
C CYS A 294 11.28 -1.55 -7.40
N ALA A 295 11.87 -0.43 -6.98
CA ALA A 295 11.38 0.89 -7.35
C ALA A 295 11.44 1.10 -8.87
N LEU A 296 12.51 0.66 -9.54
CA LEU A 296 12.67 0.80 -10.98
C LEU A 296 11.64 -0.02 -11.77
N TYR A 297 11.35 -1.26 -11.32
CA TYR A 297 10.29 -2.08 -11.92
C TYR A 297 8.92 -1.40 -11.78
N PHE A 298 8.60 -0.94 -10.58
CA PHE A 298 7.32 -0.28 -10.34
C PHE A 298 7.22 1.09 -11.00
N GLU A 299 8.32 1.77 -11.30
CA GLU A 299 8.29 2.97 -12.16
C GLU A 299 7.69 2.63 -13.53
N GLY A 300 8.16 1.54 -14.15
CA GLY A 300 7.61 1.05 -15.42
C GLY A 300 6.12 0.71 -15.33
N ARG A 301 5.73 -0.04 -14.27
CA ARG A 301 4.34 -0.45 -14.04
C ARG A 301 3.40 0.73 -13.92
N VAL A 302 3.84 1.75 -13.29
CA VAL A 302 3.03 2.78 -12.69
C VAL A 302 3.08 4.10 -13.45
N ARG A 303 4.27 4.69 -13.59
CA ARG A 303 4.42 5.95 -14.31
C ARG A 303 4.24 5.77 -15.80
N HIS A 304 4.65 4.62 -16.32
CA HIS A 304 4.57 4.32 -17.75
C HIS A 304 3.41 3.40 -18.13
N ASN A 305 2.63 2.93 -17.13
CA ASN A 305 1.47 2.05 -17.31
C ASN A 305 1.79 0.80 -18.17
N LEU A 306 2.99 0.26 -17.98
CA LEU A 306 3.46 -0.94 -18.69
C LEU A 306 2.85 -2.20 -18.06
N ASP A 307 2.64 -3.23 -18.84
CA ASP A 307 2.34 -4.56 -18.30
C ASP A 307 3.56 -5.16 -17.57
N PRO A 308 3.43 -6.29 -16.83
CA PRO A 308 4.54 -6.87 -16.08
C PRO A 308 5.78 -7.17 -16.91
N ASN A 309 5.61 -7.72 -18.11
CA ASN A 309 6.72 -8.09 -18.99
C ASN A 309 7.40 -6.85 -19.59
N ASP A 310 6.64 -5.88 -20.03
CA ASP A 310 7.16 -4.62 -20.56
C ASP A 310 7.86 -3.79 -19.47
N ALA A 311 7.36 -3.81 -18.23
CA ALA A 311 8.03 -3.15 -17.11
C ALA A 311 9.35 -3.85 -16.75
N ALA A 312 9.39 -5.17 -16.77
CA ALA A 312 10.63 -5.93 -16.61
C ALA A 312 11.63 -5.58 -17.72
N ALA A 313 11.20 -5.58 -18.97
CA ALA A 313 12.03 -5.21 -20.11
C ALA A 313 12.53 -3.76 -20.01
N PHE A 314 11.69 -2.82 -19.55
CA PHE A 314 12.06 -1.44 -19.28
C PHE A 314 13.17 -1.37 -18.22
N MET A 315 12.98 -2.01 -17.07
CA MET A 315 13.96 -2.04 -15.98
C MET A 315 15.31 -2.62 -16.45
N TRP A 316 15.30 -3.80 -17.07
CA TRP A 316 16.56 -4.44 -17.54
C TRP A 316 17.30 -3.60 -18.57
N ARG A 317 16.59 -2.93 -19.49
CA ARG A 317 17.19 -2.04 -20.48
C ARG A 317 17.92 -0.87 -19.83
N LEU A 318 17.33 -0.23 -18.81
CA LEU A 318 17.97 0.86 -18.07
C LEU A 318 19.22 0.43 -17.31
N LEU A 319 19.32 -0.85 -16.95
CA LEU A 319 20.51 -1.43 -16.31
C LEU A 319 21.60 -1.86 -17.32
N GLU A 320 21.21 -2.18 -18.55
CA GLU A 320 22.15 -2.58 -19.62
C GLU A 320 22.85 -1.41 -20.30
N ASP A 321 22.24 -0.23 -20.32
CA ASP A 321 22.83 1.01 -20.86
C ASP A 321 24.02 1.55 -20.03
N ILE A 322 24.61 0.72 -19.17
CA ILE A 322 25.85 1.05 -18.47
C ILE A 322 27.00 0.94 -19.48
N SER A 323 27.43 2.07 -19.99
CA SER A 323 28.71 2.14 -20.70
C SER A 323 29.82 1.62 -19.76
N PRO A 324 30.71 0.70 -20.22
CA PRO A 324 31.79 0.17 -19.40
C PRO A 324 32.83 1.22 -18.96
N TYR A 325 32.58 2.50 -19.22
CA TYR A 325 33.46 3.63 -18.90
C TYR A 325 33.02 4.47 -17.68
N GLU A 326 31.92 4.10 -17.00
CA GLU A 326 31.42 4.81 -15.79
C GLU A 326 31.47 3.96 -14.52
N ALA A 327 32.26 2.90 -14.45
CA ALA A 327 32.47 2.07 -13.29
C ALA A 327 33.73 2.45 -12.52
#